data_ac10de0528d17b89c71525a89c3ddfc6
#
_entry.id   ac10de0528d17b89c71525a89c3ddfc6
#
_cell.length_a   1.000
_cell.length_b   1.000
_cell.length_c   1.000
_cell.angle_alpha   90.00
_cell.angle_beta   90.00
_cell.angle_gamma   90.00
#
_symmetry.space_group_name_H-M   'P 1'
#
loop_
_entity.id
_entity.type
_entity.pdbx_description
1 polymer ?
#
loop_
_entity_poly.entity_id
_entity_poly.type
_entity_poly.pdbx_seq_one_letter_code
_entity_poly.pdbx_strand_id
1 'polypeptide(L)' 'MFFEYIDGNALAILGAVIAALAGIGSAMGVGIAG' A
#
# COMPACT_ATOMS: atom_id res chain seq x y z
N MET A 1 -18.48 -3.78 -11.32
CA MET A 1 -17.01 -3.81 -11.19
C MET A 1 -16.61 -3.50 -9.75
N PHE A 2 -15.40 -3.86 -9.38
CA PHE A 2 -14.90 -3.73 -8.02
C PHE A 2 -14.94 -2.30 -7.50
N PHE A 3 -14.47 -1.36 -8.31
CA PHE A 3 -14.39 0.03 -7.88
C PHE A 3 -15.74 0.72 -7.74
N GLU A 4 -16.79 0.15 -8.28
CA GLU A 4 -18.13 0.72 -8.15
C GLU A 4 -18.68 0.56 -6.74
N TYR A 5 -18.16 -0.39 -5.98
CA TYR A 5 -18.61 -0.70 -4.62
C TYR A 5 -17.71 -0.12 -3.55
N ILE A 6 -16.62 0.54 -3.93
CA ILE A 6 -15.67 1.10 -2.98
C ILE A 6 -15.99 2.59 -2.77
N ASP A 7 -16.19 2.99 -1.52
CA ASP A 7 -16.35 4.40 -1.21
C ASP A 7 -14.96 5.05 -1.06
N GLY A 8 -14.94 6.40 -0.98
CA GLY A 8 -13.68 7.13 -0.89
C GLY A 8 -12.87 6.80 0.34
N ASN A 9 -13.56 6.52 1.45
CA ASN A 9 -12.87 6.17 2.68
C ASN A 9 -12.17 4.81 2.58
N ALA A 10 -12.85 3.83 2.00
CA ALA A 10 -12.26 2.50 1.80
C ALA A 10 -11.09 2.56 0.83
N LEU A 11 -11.19 3.38 -0.20
CA LEU A 11 -10.11 3.56 -1.17
C LEU A 11 -8.89 4.18 -0.51
N ALA A 12 -9.09 5.15 0.37
CA ALA A 12 -7.99 5.78 1.10
C ALA A 12 -7.30 4.79 2.03
N ILE A 13 -8.06 3.95 2.71
CA ILE A 13 -7.50 2.93 3.59
C ILE A 13 -6.68 1.91 2.79
N LEU A 14 -7.23 1.48 1.68
CA LEU A 14 -6.55 0.52 0.81
C LEU A 14 -5.24 1.11 0.27
N GLY A 15 -5.27 2.35 -0.16
CA GLY A 15 -4.06 3.04 -0.63
C GLY A 15 -3.01 3.16 0.45
N ALA A 16 -3.42 3.44 1.69
CA ALA A 16 -2.51 3.53 2.82
C ALA A 16 -1.83 2.19 3.11
N VAL A 17 -2.57 1.09 3.02
CA VAL A 17 -2.00 -0.25 3.21
C VAL A 17 -0.97 -0.54 2.13
N ILE A 18 -1.29 -0.25 0.88
CA ILE A 18 -0.36 -0.48 -0.23
C ILE A 18 0.89 0.37 -0.07
N ALA A 19 0.74 1.63 0.33
CA ALA A 19 1.87 2.52 0.54
C ALA A 19 2.77 2.03 1.68
N ALA A 20 2.17 1.54 2.76
CA ALA A 20 2.92 1.01 3.89
C ALA A 20 3.71 -0.23 3.50
N LEU A 21 3.09 -1.13 2.77
CA LEU A 21 3.76 -2.35 2.31
C LEU A 21 4.91 -2.02 1.35
N ALA A 22 4.69 -1.07 0.44
CA ALA A 22 5.73 -0.65 -0.49
C ALA A 22 6.91 -0.01 0.24
N GLY A 23 6.62 0.83 1.25
CA GLY A 23 7.67 1.47 2.05
C GLY A 23 8.49 0.47 2.84
N ILE A 24 7.82 -0.47 3.50
CA ILE A 24 8.49 -1.51 4.28
C ILE A 24 9.31 -2.42 3.37
N GLY A 25 8.75 -2.81 2.23
CA GLY A 25 9.45 -3.68 1.28
C GLY A 25 10.71 -3.03 0.72
N SER A 26 10.62 -1.74 0.37
CA SER A 26 11.77 -0.99 -0.14
C SER A 26 12.85 -0.85 0.92
N ALA A 27 12.48 -0.48 2.14
CA ALA A 27 13.42 -0.31 3.23
C ALA A 27 14.14 -1.63 3.57
N MET A 28 13.39 -2.72 3.62
CA MET A 28 13.95 -4.04 3.91
C MET A 28 14.87 -4.50 2.79
N GLY A 29 14.49 -4.27 1.54
CA GLY A 29 15.30 -4.64 0.40
C GLY A 29 16.64 -3.92 0.38
N VAL A 30 16.63 -2.61 0.61
CA VAL A 30 17.85 -1.82 0.66
C VAL A 30 18.69 -2.21 1.88
N GLY A 31 18.05 -2.45 3.02
CA GLY A 31 18.75 -2.85 4.24
C GLY A 31 19.47 -4.19 4.10
N ILE A 32 18.86 -5.14 3.41
CA ILE A 32 19.47 -6.46 3.19
C ILE A 32 20.58 -6.38 2.14
N ALA A 33 20.34 -5.63 1.06
CA ALA A 33 21.33 -5.49 -0.02
C ALA A 33 22.49 -4.58 0.35
N GLY A 34 22.19 -3.58 1.17
CA GLY A 34 23.23 -2.65 1.62
C GLY A 34 23.95 -3.20 2.80
#